data_7b1b2db9da37b22ba0ecea2d77a35048
#
_entry.id   7b1b2db9da37b22ba0ecea2d77a35048
#
_cell.length_a   1.000
_cell.length_b   1.000
_cell.length_c   1.000
_cell.angle_alpha   90.00
_cell.angle_beta   90.00
_cell.angle_gamma   90.00
#
_symmetry.space_group_name_H-M   'P 1'
#
loop_
_entity.id
_entity.type
_entity.pdbx_description
1 polymer ?
#
loop_
_entity_poly.entity_id
_entity_poly.type
_entity_poly.pdbx_seq_one_letter_code
_entity_poly.pdbx_strand_id
1 'polypeptide(L)'
;MANQPVILQIKQVVKSFGNVHAVNGVNLNIYEGEFFALLGPSGCGKTTLLRMLAGFEFPSEGSIKIDGKETRDIPPNQRPVNMVFQSYAVFPHMTVFENVAYGLKVAKTPRAEVRERVQDALALVKLDGY
;
A
#
# COMPACT_ATOMS: atom_id res chain seq x y z
N MET A 1 -18.62 18.19 6.18
CA MET A 1 -18.12 17.06 5.37
C MET A 1 -17.95 17.40 3.88
N ALA A 2 -18.35 18.56 3.45
CA ALA A 2 -18.38 18.88 2.02
C ALA A 2 -17.03 19.22 1.36
N ASN A 3 -15.87 19.20 2.04
CA ASN A 3 -14.59 19.66 1.51
C ASN A 3 -13.38 18.80 1.88
N GLN A 4 -13.56 17.49 2.05
CA GLN A 4 -12.39 16.63 2.21
C GLN A 4 -11.71 16.45 0.83
N PRO A 5 -10.41 16.68 0.73
CA PRO A 5 -9.70 16.48 -0.54
C PRO A 5 -9.68 14.99 -0.92
N VAL A 6 -9.75 14.72 -2.22
CA VAL A 6 -9.61 13.37 -2.77
C VAL A 6 -8.12 13.00 -2.70
N ILE A 7 -7.79 12.01 -1.88
CA ILE A 7 -6.41 11.52 -1.75
C ILE A 7 -6.09 10.45 -2.78
N LEU A 8 -7.09 9.62 -3.15
CA LEU A 8 -6.95 8.60 -4.18
C LEU A 8 -8.08 8.75 -5.20
N GLN A 9 -7.72 8.83 -6.46
CA GLN A 9 -8.68 8.86 -7.57
C GLN A 9 -8.37 7.77 -8.58
N ILE A 10 -9.35 6.93 -8.86
CA ILE A 10 -9.32 5.88 -9.86
C ILE A 10 -10.34 6.25 -10.93
N LYS A 11 -9.92 6.33 -12.19
CA LYS A 11 -10.78 6.67 -13.33
C LYS A 11 -10.67 5.63 -14.43
N GLN A 12 -11.80 4.99 -14.74
CA GLN A 12 -11.96 4.04 -15.84
C GLN A 12 -10.83 2.99 -15.90
N VAL A 13 -10.39 2.51 -14.74
CA VAL A 13 -9.27 1.57 -14.67
C VAL A 13 -9.70 0.20 -15.14
N VAL A 14 -8.96 -0.30 -16.11
CA VAL A 14 -9.06 -1.67 -16.64
C VAL A 14 -7.71 -2.36 -16.43
N LYS A 15 -7.75 -3.61 -15.99
CA LYS A 15 -6.59 -4.50 -15.98
C LYS A 15 -6.95 -5.82 -16.61
N SER A 16 -6.24 -6.14 -17.69
CA SER A 16 -6.41 -7.38 -18.43
C SER A 16 -5.16 -8.24 -18.35
N PHE A 17 -5.36 -9.54 -18.18
CA PHE A 17 -4.35 -10.57 -18.32
C PHE A 17 -4.78 -11.50 -19.47
N GLY A 18 -4.19 -11.30 -20.66
CA GLY A 18 -4.69 -11.95 -21.86
C GLY A 18 -6.14 -11.57 -22.13
N ASN A 19 -7.03 -12.57 -22.20
CA ASN A 19 -8.46 -12.37 -22.47
C ASN A 19 -9.31 -12.18 -21.20
N VAL A 20 -8.68 -12.14 -20.02
CA VAL A 20 -9.38 -12.00 -18.74
C VAL A 20 -9.27 -10.56 -18.25
N HIS A 21 -10.40 -9.91 -18.03
CA HIS A 21 -10.47 -8.61 -17.37
C HIS A 21 -10.54 -8.82 -15.85
N ALA A 22 -9.41 -8.67 -15.15
CA ALA A 22 -9.37 -8.78 -13.70
C ALA A 22 -10.02 -7.56 -13.03
N VAL A 23 -9.87 -6.38 -13.65
CA VAL A 23 -10.53 -5.13 -13.26
C VAL A 23 -11.11 -4.52 -14.54
N ASN A 24 -12.35 -4.07 -14.50
CA ASN A 24 -13.06 -3.63 -15.70
C ASN A 24 -13.80 -2.31 -15.49
N GLY A 25 -13.16 -1.21 -15.83
CA GLY A 25 -13.77 0.12 -15.85
C GLY A 25 -14.09 0.68 -14.45
N VAL A 26 -13.24 0.44 -13.46
CA VAL A 26 -13.48 0.89 -12.09
C VAL A 26 -13.28 2.41 -11.97
N ASN A 27 -14.25 3.05 -11.31
CA ASN A 27 -14.20 4.45 -10.89
C ASN A 27 -14.38 4.52 -9.38
N LEU A 28 -13.47 5.20 -8.69
CA LEU A 28 -13.49 5.32 -7.26
C LEU A 28 -12.72 6.58 -6.81
N ASN A 29 -13.29 7.29 -5.85
CA ASN A 29 -12.58 8.33 -5.10
C ASN A 29 -12.53 7.94 -3.63
N ILE A 30 -11.37 8.09 -3.00
CA ILE A 30 -11.18 7.96 -1.57
C ILE A 30 -10.68 9.30 -1.05
N TYR A 31 -11.28 9.76 0.04
CA TYR A 31 -11.01 11.07 0.62
C TYR A 31 -9.99 10.99 1.75
N GLU A 32 -9.33 12.09 2.03
CA GLU A 32 -8.36 12.16 3.13
C GLU A 32 -9.02 11.79 4.46
N GLY A 33 -8.34 10.93 5.25
CA GLY A 33 -8.84 10.45 6.54
C GLY A 33 -9.95 9.41 6.47
N GLU A 34 -10.37 9.00 5.27
CA GLU A 34 -11.43 8.00 5.09
C GLU A 34 -10.91 6.59 5.38
N PHE A 35 -11.69 5.81 6.14
CA PHE A 35 -11.52 4.36 6.24
C PHE A 35 -12.39 3.69 5.19
N PHE A 36 -11.78 3.12 4.16
CA PHE A 36 -12.46 2.51 3.04
C PHE A 36 -12.28 0.99 3.02
N ALA A 37 -13.37 0.25 2.92
CA ALA A 37 -13.35 -1.22 2.82
C ALA A 37 -13.75 -1.68 1.41
N LEU A 38 -12.92 -2.53 0.82
CA LEU A 38 -13.16 -3.14 -0.48
C LEU A 38 -13.61 -4.60 -0.28
N LEU A 39 -14.88 -4.88 -0.53
CA LEU A 39 -15.50 -6.17 -0.31
C LEU A 39 -15.82 -6.87 -1.63
N GLY A 40 -15.70 -8.18 -1.64
CA GLY A 40 -16.08 -9.01 -2.76
C GLY A 40 -15.57 -10.44 -2.63
N PRO A 41 -16.10 -11.38 -3.44
CA PRO A 41 -15.64 -12.77 -3.41
C PRO A 41 -14.20 -12.91 -3.87
N SER A 42 -13.58 -14.04 -3.56
CA SER A 42 -12.24 -14.39 -4.05
C SER A 42 -12.20 -14.34 -5.59
N GLY A 43 -11.14 -13.78 -6.14
CA GLY A 43 -10.96 -13.66 -7.59
C GLY A 43 -11.73 -12.52 -8.28
N CYS A 44 -12.36 -11.61 -7.53
CA CYS A 44 -13.09 -10.47 -8.11
C CYS A 44 -12.21 -9.25 -8.46
N GLY A 45 -10.89 -9.35 -8.33
CA GLY A 45 -9.94 -8.30 -8.69
C GLY A 45 -9.51 -7.35 -7.57
N LYS A 46 -9.90 -7.59 -6.32
CA LYS A 46 -9.51 -6.74 -5.15
C LYS A 46 -7.99 -6.64 -5.01
N THR A 47 -7.30 -7.77 -5.00
CA THR A 47 -5.83 -7.83 -4.88
C THR A 47 -5.16 -7.15 -6.07
N THR A 48 -5.67 -7.37 -7.28
CA THR A 48 -5.15 -6.72 -8.49
C THR A 48 -5.26 -5.20 -8.39
N LEU A 49 -6.39 -4.68 -7.94
CA LEU A 49 -6.59 -3.25 -7.73
C LEU A 49 -5.62 -2.69 -6.69
N LEU A 50 -5.47 -3.36 -5.55
CA LEU A 50 -4.52 -2.95 -4.50
C LEU A 50 -3.07 -2.98 -5.01
N ARG A 51 -2.69 -3.98 -5.82
CA ARG A 51 -1.36 -4.04 -6.44
C ARG A 51 -1.11 -2.90 -7.42
N MET A 52 -2.13 -2.47 -8.15
CA MET A 52 -2.04 -1.30 -9.04
C MET A 52 -1.87 0.00 -8.23
N LEU A 53 -2.52 0.13 -7.08
CA LEU A 53 -2.34 1.27 -6.18
C LEU A 53 -0.92 1.33 -5.61
N ALA A 54 -0.37 0.18 -5.23
CA ALA A 54 0.98 0.08 -4.68
C ALA A 54 2.10 0.16 -5.75
N GLY A 55 1.77 0.00 -7.02
CA GLY A 55 2.74 0.07 -8.13
C GLY A 55 3.36 -1.27 -8.54
N PHE A 56 2.85 -2.40 -8.04
CA PHE A 56 3.30 -3.74 -8.44
C PHE A 56 2.62 -4.26 -9.70
N GLU A 57 1.55 -3.61 -10.11
CA GLU A 57 0.86 -3.83 -11.38
C GLU A 57 0.54 -2.48 -12.00
N PHE A 58 0.34 -2.45 -13.32
CA PHE A 58 -0.04 -1.24 -14.05
C PHE A 58 -1.39 -1.43 -14.72
N PRO A 59 -2.26 -0.39 -14.73
CA PRO A 59 -3.50 -0.43 -15.49
C PRO A 59 -3.24 -0.68 -16.98
N SER A 60 -4.08 -1.48 -17.61
CA SER A 60 -4.12 -1.60 -19.07
C SER A 60 -4.74 -0.33 -19.68
N GLU A 61 -5.76 0.20 -19.02
CA GLU A 61 -6.44 1.44 -19.40
C GLU A 61 -6.84 2.22 -18.14
N GLY A 62 -7.14 3.51 -18.33
CA GLY A 62 -7.54 4.40 -17.25
C GLY A 62 -6.38 5.02 -16.50
N SER A 63 -6.68 5.70 -15.40
CA SER A 63 -5.69 6.41 -14.61
C SER A 63 -5.90 6.25 -13.11
N ILE A 64 -4.79 6.29 -12.37
CA ILE A 64 -4.77 6.31 -10.91
C ILE A 64 -3.95 7.52 -10.47
N LYS A 65 -4.57 8.38 -9.66
CA LYS A 65 -3.88 9.51 -9.03
C LYS A 65 -3.86 9.34 -7.53
N ILE A 66 -2.71 9.60 -6.93
CA ILE A 66 -2.51 9.66 -5.48
C ILE A 66 -2.03 11.06 -5.15
N ASP A 67 -2.72 11.73 -4.22
CA ASP A 67 -2.44 13.12 -3.85
C ASP A 67 -2.35 14.04 -5.08
N GLY A 68 -3.31 13.88 -6.01
CA GLY A 68 -3.40 14.64 -7.25
C GLY A 68 -2.38 14.30 -8.33
N LYS A 69 -1.41 13.42 -8.06
CA LYS A 69 -0.34 13.04 -9.00
C LYS A 69 -0.66 11.72 -9.69
N GLU A 70 -0.49 11.71 -11.02
CA GLU A 70 -0.59 10.49 -11.82
C GLU A 70 0.52 9.50 -11.41
N THR A 71 0.15 8.23 -11.22
CA THR A 71 1.07 7.21 -10.68
C THR A 71 1.69 6.31 -11.72
N ARG A 72 1.33 6.43 -12.99
CA ARG A 72 1.75 5.52 -14.08
C ARG A 72 3.26 5.26 -14.12
N ASP A 73 4.05 6.31 -13.97
CA ASP A 73 5.52 6.26 -14.08
C ASP A 73 6.23 6.28 -12.72
N ILE A 74 5.48 6.14 -11.62
CA ILE A 74 6.04 6.17 -10.27
C ILE A 74 6.24 4.72 -9.77
N PRO A 75 7.49 4.29 -9.52
CA PRO A 75 7.75 2.94 -8.99
C PRO A 75 7.22 2.76 -7.56
N PRO A 76 7.01 1.51 -7.09
CA PRO A 76 6.40 1.23 -5.79
C PRO A 76 7.08 1.93 -4.60
N ASN A 77 8.42 1.96 -4.61
CA ASN A 77 9.21 2.56 -3.52
C ASN A 77 9.14 4.09 -3.45
N GLN A 78 8.58 4.75 -4.47
CA GLN A 78 8.43 6.21 -4.53
C GLN A 78 6.97 6.65 -4.37
N ARG A 79 6.03 5.74 -4.24
CA ARG A 79 4.62 6.07 -4.01
C ARG A 79 4.37 6.36 -2.53
N PRO A 80 3.54 7.36 -2.20
CA PRO A 80 3.22 7.69 -0.81
C PRO A 80 2.14 6.75 -0.25
N VAL A 81 2.33 5.45 -0.41
CA VAL A 81 1.44 4.38 0.07
C VAL A 81 2.25 3.22 0.62
N ASN A 82 1.68 2.51 1.58
CA ASN A 82 2.24 1.27 2.10
C ASN A 82 1.25 0.14 1.87
N MET A 83 1.75 -1.02 1.53
CA MET A 83 0.94 -2.22 1.35
C MET A 83 1.32 -3.27 2.40
N VAL A 84 0.32 -3.75 3.13
CA VAL A 84 0.49 -4.91 4.01
C VAL A 84 0.09 -6.16 3.23
N PHE A 85 1.06 -7.04 2.97
CA PHE A 85 0.85 -8.26 2.19
C PHE A 85 0.14 -9.32 3.02
N GLN A 86 -0.69 -10.14 2.38
CA GLN A 86 -1.38 -11.26 3.02
C GLN A 86 -0.40 -12.30 3.59
N SER A 87 0.77 -12.46 2.98
CA SER A 87 1.86 -13.31 3.46
C SER A 87 2.80 -12.64 4.47
N TYR A 88 2.47 -11.41 4.89
CA TYR A 88 3.22 -10.56 5.85
C TYR A 88 4.61 -10.10 5.37
N ALA A 89 5.20 -10.71 4.35
CA ALA A 89 6.52 -10.35 3.78
C ALA A 89 7.65 -10.28 4.81
N VAL A 90 7.65 -11.18 5.80
CA VAL A 90 8.69 -11.28 6.83
C VAL A 90 10.01 -11.74 6.20
N PHE A 91 11.13 -11.15 6.59
CA PHE A 91 12.47 -11.60 6.25
C PHE A 91 12.91 -12.71 7.21
N PRO A 92 12.89 -14.00 6.78
CA PRO A 92 13.13 -15.13 7.70
C PRO A 92 14.57 -15.22 8.20
N HIS A 93 15.52 -14.60 7.51
CA HIS A 93 16.94 -14.54 7.87
C HIS A 93 17.28 -13.39 8.84
N MET A 94 16.32 -12.55 9.18
CA MET A 94 16.46 -11.41 10.08
C MET A 94 15.77 -11.69 11.41
N THR A 95 16.28 -11.09 12.47
CA THR A 95 15.62 -11.09 13.79
C THR A 95 14.32 -10.30 13.78
N VAL A 96 13.51 -10.43 14.83
CA VAL A 96 12.30 -9.63 15.03
C VAL A 96 12.64 -8.13 15.01
N PHE A 97 13.67 -7.74 15.77
CA PHE A 97 14.14 -6.36 15.79
C PHE A 97 14.51 -5.84 14.39
N GLU A 98 15.27 -6.62 13.64
CA GLU A 98 15.72 -6.24 12.30
C GLU A 98 14.57 -6.12 11.30
N ASN A 99 13.57 -7.00 11.38
CA ASN A 99 12.36 -6.91 10.57
C ASN A 99 11.61 -5.60 10.84
N VAL A 100 11.38 -5.26 12.12
CA VAL A 100 10.68 -4.02 12.48
C VAL A 100 11.52 -2.79 12.13
N ALA A 101 12.83 -2.85 12.31
CA ALA A 101 13.75 -1.75 12.03
C ALA A 101 14.00 -1.51 10.53
N TYR A 102 13.65 -2.46 9.66
CA TYR A 102 14.05 -2.42 8.25
C TYR A 102 13.64 -1.12 7.55
N GLY A 103 12.38 -0.74 7.65
CA GLY A 103 11.87 0.48 7.03
C GLY A 103 12.57 1.74 7.56
N LEU A 104 12.85 1.80 8.85
CA LEU A 104 13.58 2.91 9.47
C LEU A 104 15.02 3.00 8.97
N LYS A 105 15.68 1.87 8.77
CA LYS A 105 17.05 1.81 8.21
C LYS A 105 17.07 2.29 6.76
N VAL A 106 16.10 1.86 5.95
CA VAL A 106 15.95 2.32 4.56
C VAL A 106 15.71 3.83 4.51
N ALA A 107 14.93 4.38 5.44
CA ALA A 107 14.70 5.81 5.59
C ALA A 107 15.89 6.57 6.20
N LYS A 108 17.02 5.89 6.48
CA LYS A 108 18.24 6.48 7.09
C LYS A 108 17.99 7.14 8.45
N THR A 109 17.07 6.62 9.23
CA THR A 109 16.78 7.08 10.59
C THR A 109 18.00 6.89 11.50
N PRO A 110 18.36 7.85 12.39
CA PRO A 110 19.45 7.71 13.32
C PRO A 110 19.32 6.46 14.22
N ARG A 111 20.45 5.80 14.51
CA ARG A 111 20.48 4.53 15.26
C ARG A 111 19.77 4.58 16.62
N ALA A 112 19.95 5.65 17.36
CA ALA A 112 19.32 5.83 18.67
C ALA A 112 17.78 5.87 18.53
N GLU A 113 17.28 6.61 17.56
CA GLU A 113 15.85 6.72 17.26
C GLU A 113 15.26 5.39 16.75
N VAL A 114 16.01 4.64 15.92
CA VAL A 114 15.59 3.32 15.44
C VAL A 114 15.28 2.40 16.62
N ARG A 115 16.17 2.33 17.60
CA ARG A 115 16.00 1.46 18.77
C ARG A 115 14.74 1.81 19.57
N GLU A 116 14.55 3.08 19.86
CA GLU A 116 13.38 3.59 20.58
C GLU A 116 12.08 3.26 19.83
N ARG A 117 12.01 3.62 18.56
CA ARG A 117 10.81 3.40 17.74
C ARG A 117 10.48 1.92 17.56
N VAL A 118 11.47 1.04 17.44
CA VAL A 118 11.26 -0.40 17.38
C VAL A 118 10.69 -0.94 18.69
N GLN A 119 11.24 -0.49 19.82
CA GLN A 119 10.74 -0.90 21.14
C GLN A 119 9.30 -0.43 21.35
N ASP A 120 8.98 0.80 21.01
CA ASP A 120 7.62 1.34 21.09
C ASP A 120 6.64 0.56 20.20
N ALA A 121 7.04 0.23 18.97
CA ALA A 121 6.22 -0.55 18.06
C ALA A 121 5.95 -1.97 18.58
N LEU A 122 6.96 -2.63 19.14
CA LEU A 122 6.80 -3.95 19.73
C LEU A 122 5.91 -3.90 20.98
N ALA A 123 6.07 -2.89 21.83
CA ALA A 123 5.21 -2.70 23.00
C ALA A 123 3.75 -2.47 22.60
N LEU A 124 3.51 -1.70 21.54
CA LEU A 124 2.16 -1.43 21.02
C LEU A 124 1.39 -2.72 20.67
N VAL A 125 2.09 -3.73 20.16
CA VAL A 125 1.51 -5.03 19.80
C VAL A 125 1.74 -6.11 20.86
N LYS A 126 2.21 -5.72 22.07
CA LYS A 126 2.50 -6.63 23.21
C LYS A 126 3.55 -7.70 22.89
N LEU A 127 4.54 -7.33 22.13
CA LEU A 127 5.72 -8.16 21.82
C LEU A 127 7.01 -7.57 22.44
N ASP A 128 6.90 -6.75 23.44
CA ASP A 128 8.02 -6.27 24.23
C ASP A 128 8.76 -7.46 24.87
N GLY A 129 10.06 -7.55 24.65
CA GLY A 129 10.88 -8.69 25.08
C GLY A 129 11.30 -9.68 23.98
N TYR A 130 10.92 -9.41 22.76
CA TYR A 130 11.32 -10.20 21.57
C TYR A 130 12.41 -9.53 20.73
#